data_eb9facb9278d4c55ee4b56e8f470d15e
#
_entry.id   eb9facb9278d4c55ee4b56e8f470d15e
#
_cell.length_a   1.000
_cell.length_b   1.000
_cell.length_c   1.000
_cell.angle_alpha   90.00
_cell.angle_beta   90.00
_cell.angle_gamma   90.00
#
_symmetry.space_group_name_H-M   'P 1'
#
loop_
_entity.id
_entity.type
_entity.pdbx_description
1 polymer ?
#
loop_
_entity_poly.entity_id
_entity_poly.type
_entity_poly.pdbx_seq_one_letter_code
_entity_poly.pdbx_strand_id
1 'polypeptide(L)'
;KPIVLTKNGEPIVKIQKEDVVISYNFRADRERQLAYVMVEDNDLDFVKDLQLKFITMTEYDENFKKVYIAYKTETSNNILSEVLSNNGLKQVKIAETEKYAHLTFFFNSGKQDTYEGEDRILINSEKMASYANKPEMSAEKITEKALEAIENDQYDFIAINFANCDMVGHSGVKEAANKA
;
A
#
# COMPACT_ATOMS: atom_id res chain seq x y z
N LYS A 1 -16.16 -8.12 8.36
CA LYS A 1 -16.78 -7.58 9.58
C LYS A 1 -15.96 -8.04 10.78
N PRO A 2 -15.77 -7.20 11.82
CA PRO A 2 -15.13 -7.62 13.07
C PRO A 2 -15.91 -8.77 13.71
N ILE A 3 -15.19 -9.72 14.30
CA ILE A 3 -15.79 -10.88 14.99
C ILE A 3 -15.24 -10.90 16.41
N VAL A 4 -16.12 -11.01 17.39
CA VAL A 4 -15.76 -11.15 18.79
C VAL A 4 -16.23 -12.52 19.28
N LEU A 5 -15.30 -13.31 19.79
CA LEU A 5 -15.66 -14.57 20.46
C LEU A 5 -16.14 -14.28 21.87
N THR A 6 -17.35 -14.75 22.19
CA THR A 6 -17.98 -14.49 23.47
C THR A 6 -18.34 -15.79 24.21
N LYS A 7 -18.34 -15.72 25.54
CA LYS A 7 -18.91 -16.74 26.43
C LYS A 7 -19.89 -16.04 27.37
N ASN A 8 -21.13 -16.51 27.42
CA ASN A 8 -22.22 -15.91 28.18
C ASN A 8 -22.46 -14.40 27.87
N GLY A 9 -22.26 -13.99 26.60
CA GLY A 9 -22.44 -12.61 26.14
C GLY A 9 -21.24 -11.68 26.39
N GLU A 10 -20.20 -12.13 27.08
CA GLU A 10 -18.99 -11.36 27.33
C GLU A 10 -17.82 -11.84 26.45
N PRO A 11 -16.93 -10.95 25.97
CA PRO A 11 -15.72 -11.35 25.25
C PRO A 11 -14.89 -12.34 26.08
N ILE A 12 -14.43 -13.42 25.44
CA ILE A 12 -13.62 -14.45 26.12
C ILE A 12 -12.31 -13.86 26.64
N VAL A 13 -11.71 -12.93 25.87
CA VAL A 13 -10.49 -12.23 26.23
C VAL A 13 -10.52 -10.81 25.68
N LYS A 14 -9.89 -9.89 26.36
CA LYS A 14 -9.63 -8.51 25.93
C LYS A 14 -8.14 -8.24 26.09
N ILE A 15 -7.58 -7.45 25.21
CA ILE A 15 -6.22 -6.92 25.37
C ILE A 15 -6.20 -6.04 26.62
N GLN A 16 -5.23 -6.26 27.50
CA GLN A 16 -5.07 -5.58 28.78
C GLN A 16 -3.81 -4.71 28.77
N LYS A 17 -3.71 -3.84 29.77
CA LYS A 17 -2.53 -3.01 29.96
C LYS A 17 -1.28 -3.87 30.10
N GLU A 18 -0.21 -3.45 29.43
CA GLU A 18 1.11 -4.10 29.42
C GLU A 18 1.17 -5.47 28.72
N ASP A 19 0.11 -5.87 28.02
CA ASP A 19 0.14 -7.08 27.20
C ASP A 19 1.20 -6.99 26.11
N VAL A 20 1.69 -8.16 25.71
CA VAL A 20 2.54 -8.32 24.53
C VAL A 20 1.65 -8.66 23.33
N VAL A 21 1.68 -7.83 22.30
CA VAL A 21 0.92 -8.03 21.06
C VAL A 21 1.90 -8.26 19.91
N ILE A 22 1.72 -9.34 19.18
CA ILE A 22 2.47 -9.65 17.96
C ILE A 22 1.54 -9.47 16.77
N SER A 23 1.80 -8.44 15.96
CA SER A 23 1.11 -8.24 14.68
C SER A 23 1.77 -9.13 13.63
N TYR A 24 1.21 -10.34 13.43
CA TYR A 24 1.78 -11.36 12.54
C TYR A 24 1.42 -11.11 11.07
N ASN A 25 1.80 -9.92 10.58
CA ASN A 25 1.61 -9.49 9.19
C ASN A 25 2.91 -8.88 8.66
N PHE A 26 3.32 -9.32 7.46
CA PHE A 26 4.49 -8.76 6.78
C PHE A 26 4.14 -7.55 5.90
N ARG A 27 2.87 -7.40 5.50
CA ARG A 27 2.39 -6.26 4.71
C ARG A 27 2.02 -5.11 5.64
N ALA A 28 2.65 -3.95 5.41
CA ALA A 28 2.49 -2.77 6.25
C ALA A 28 1.27 -1.92 5.93
N ASP A 29 0.71 -2.01 4.72
CA ASP A 29 -0.22 -1.05 4.13
C ASP A 29 -1.44 -0.70 5.01
N ARG A 30 -2.12 -1.69 5.58
CA ARG A 30 -3.25 -1.48 6.49
C ARG A 30 -2.87 -1.67 7.96
N GLU A 31 -1.91 -2.52 8.23
CA GLU A 31 -1.46 -2.83 9.60
C GLU A 31 -0.84 -1.61 10.29
N ARG A 32 -0.24 -0.68 9.54
CA ARG A 32 0.27 0.58 10.10
C ARG A 32 -0.84 1.41 10.76
N GLN A 33 -2.07 1.39 10.20
CA GLN A 33 -3.20 2.10 10.81
C GLN A 33 -3.60 1.47 12.14
N LEU A 34 -3.64 0.14 12.19
CA LEU A 34 -3.95 -0.58 13.42
C LEU A 34 -2.86 -0.37 14.48
N ALA A 35 -1.59 -0.51 14.11
CA ALA A 35 -0.46 -0.28 15.00
C ALA A 35 -0.47 1.16 15.55
N TYR A 36 -0.69 2.16 14.68
CA TYR A 36 -0.80 3.56 15.09
C TYR A 36 -1.87 3.76 16.16
N VAL A 37 -3.08 3.25 15.92
CA VAL A 37 -4.20 3.37 16.87
C VAL A 37 -3.92 2.67 18.20
N MET A 38 -3.20 1.56 18.18
CA MET A 38 -2.98 0.74 19.38
C MET A 38 -1.82 1.23 20.25
N VAL A 39 -0.80 1.86 19.69
CA VAL A 39 0.42 2.17 20.47
C VAL A 39 0.96 3.58 20.31
N GLU A 40 0.71 4.25 19.20
CA GLU A 40 1.18 5.63 19.02
C GLU A 40 0.20 6.62 19.67
N ASP A 41 0.68 7.82 19.96
CA ASP A 41 -0.15 8.88 20.49
C ASP A 41 -1.14 9.34 19.41
N ASN A 42 -2.41 9.25 19.72
CA ASN A 42 -3.50 9.64 18.82
C ASN A 42 -4.62 10.32 19.58
N ASP A 43 -5.41 11.14 18.88
CA ASP A 43 -6.49 11.94 19.44
C ASP A 43 -7.86 11.21 19.45
N LEU A 44 -7.84 9.88 19.44
CA LEU A 44 -9.06 9.07 19.38
C LEU A 44 -9.61 8.84 20.80
N ASP A 45 -10.68 9.52 21.18
CA ASP A 45 -11.30 9.47 22.52
C ASP A 45 -11.68 8.07 23.01
N PHE A 46 -11.90 7.12 22.09
CA PHE A 46 -12.30 5.76 22.40
C PHE A 46 -11.11 4.79 22.60
N VAL A 47 -9.89 5.25 22.32
CA VAL A 47 -8.67 4.44 22.46
C VAL A 47 -8.02 4.75 23.80
N LYS A 48 -7.74 3.70 24.57
CA LYS A 48 -7.01 3.82 25.84
C LYS A 48 -5.55 3.46 25.59
N ASP A 49 -4.63 4.26 26.15
CA ASP A 49 -3.22 3.87 26.22
C ASP A 49 -3.07 2.65 27.14
N LEU A 50 -2.89 1.51 26.53
CA LEU A 50 -2.69 0.22 27.21
C LEU A 50 -1.20 -0.08 27.47
N GLN A 51 -0.29 0.81 27.09
CA GLN A 51 1.17 0.63 27.26
C GLN A 51 1.64 -0.74 26.77
N LEU A 52 1.17 -1.14 25.58
CA LEU A 52 1.43 -2.44 24.99
C LEU A 52 2.90 -2.58 24.57
N LYS A 53 3.42 -3.79 24.69
CA LYS A 53 4.65 -4.19 24.00
C LYS A 53 4.26 -4.71 22.61
N PHE A 54 4.23 -3.81 21.62
CA PHE A 54 3.73 -4.13 20.29
C PHE A 54 4.88 -4.51 19.35
N ILE A 55 4.81 -5.73 18.82
CA ILE A 55 5.83 -6.29 17.93
C ILE A 55 5.24 -6.39 16.53
N THR A 56 5.91 -5.79 15.55
CA THR A 56 5.59 -5.89 14.13
C THR A 56 6.56 -6.83 13.43
N MET A 57 6.09 -7.56 12.40
CA MET A 57 6.98 -8.44 11.64
C MET A 57 8.00 -7.63 10.84
N THR A 58 7.58 -6.54 10.22
CA THR A 58 8.44 -5.63 9.46
C THR A 58 8.26 -4.19 9.92
N GLU A 59 9.05 -3.28 9.42
CA GLU A 59 8.86 -1.85 9.64
C GLU A 59 7.60 -1.38 8.91
N TYR A 60 6.56 -1.02 9.68
CA TYR A 60 5.29 -0.55 9.11
C TYR A 60 5.30 0.94 8.78
N ASP A 61 6.03 1.73 9.57
CA ASP A 61 6.24 3.15 9.37
C ASP A 61 7.52 3.58 10.10
N GLU A 62 8.39 4.33 9.43
CA GLU A 62 9.65 4.83 9.98
C GLU A 62 9.48 5.81 11.15
N ASN A 63 8.30 6.42 11.25
CA ASN A 63 7.97 7.38 12.30
C ASN A 63 7.45 6.72 13.57
N PHE A 64 7.17 5.42 13.58
CA PHE A 64 6.70 4.72 14.77
C PHE A 64 7.79 4.61 15.82
N LYS A 65 7.47 5.02 17.05
CA LYS A 65 8.41 5.07 18.18
C LYS A 65 8.14 4.01 19.24
N LYS A 66 6.93 3.45 19.26
CA LYS A 66 6.46 2.55 20.32
C LYS A 66 6.29 1.09 19.85
N VAL A 67 6.88 0.74 18.70
CA VAL A 67 6.85 -0.63 18.16
C VAL A 67 8.22 -1.30 18.22
N TYR A 68 8.23 -2.62 18.37
CA TYR A 68 9.42 -3.47 18.23
C TYR A 68 9.34 -4.18 16.89
N ILE A 69 10.37 -4.03 16.05
CA ILE A 69 10.43 -4.64 14.72
C ILE A 69 11.17 -5.98 14.82
N ALA A 70 10.48 -7.08 14.48
CA ALA A 70 11.08 -8.41 14.52
C ALA A 70 12.12 -8.61 13.40
N TYR A 71 11.79 -8.17 12.19
CA TYR A 71 12.65 -8.29 11.02
C TYR A 71 12.75 -6.92 10.33
N LYS A 72 13.91 -6.30 10.43
CA LYS A 72 14.15 -5.04 9.70
C LYS A 72 14.19 -5.31 8.21
N THR A 73 13.53 -4.44 7.44
CA THR A 73 13.60 -4.48 5.98
C THR A 73 14.95 -3.91 5.56
N GLU A 74 15.72 -4.67 4.80
CA GLU A 74 16.91 -4.15 4.15
C GLU A 74 16.50 -3.44 2.86
N THR A 75 16.97 -2.21 2.67
CA THR A 75 16.79 -1.50 1.40
C THR A 75 17.72 -2.11 0.36
N SER A 76 17.15 -2.47 -0.79
CA SER A 76 17.96 -2.98 -1.89
C SER A 76 18.64 -1.82 -2.63
N ASN A 77 19.94 -1.96 -2.89
CA ASN A 77 20.70 -1.08 -3.77
C ASN A 77 20.66 -1.59 -5.20
N ASN A 78 20.98 -0.74 -6.16
CA ASN A 78 20.97 -1.07 -7.59
C ASN A 78 19.61 -1.58 -8.10
N ILE A 79 18.53 -1.01 -7.57
CA ILE A 79 17.18 -1.27 -8.09
C ILE A 79 17.05 -0.63 -9.48
N LEU A 80 16.08 -1.08 -10.26
CA LEU A 80 15.92 -0.64 -11.64
C LEU A 80 15.85 0.90 -11.78
N SER A 81 15.06 1.57 -10.93
CA SER A 81 14.93 3.03 -10.97
C SER A 81 16.25 3.76 -10.71
N GLU A 82 17.08 3.23 -9.81
CA GLU A 82 18.41 3.77 -9.51
C GLU A 82 19.38 3.54 -10.66
N VAL A 83 19.34 2.35 -11.26
CA VAL A 83 20.21 2.02 -12.42
C VAL A 83 19.87 2.90 -13.61
N LEU A 84 18.59 3.12 -13.90
CA LEU A 84 18.15 4.03 -14.98
C LEU A 84 18.65 5.46 -14.72
N SER A 85 18.42 5.98 -13.50
CA SER A 85 18.86 7.30 -13.10
C SER A 85 20.39 7.48 -13.22
N ASN A 86 21.17 6.52 -12.70
CA ASN A 86 22.64 6.56 -12.75
C ASN A 86 23.20 6.51 -14.16
N ASN A 87 22.41 6.05 -15.14
CA ASN A 87 22.78 6.06 -16.56
C ASN A 87 22.18 7.26 -17.32
N GLY A 88 21.57 8.23 -16.63
CA GLY A 88 20.99 9.42 -17.25
C GLY A 88 19.72 9.14 -18.06
N LEU A 89 19.09 7.97 -17.86
CA LEU A 89 17.88 7.56 -18.54
C LEU A 89 16.63 8.11 -17.84
N LYS A 90 15.65 8.49 -18.64
CA LYS A 90 14.37 9.01 -18.15
C LYS A 90 13.35 7.91 -18.02
N GLN A 91 12.59 7.94 -16.93
CA GLN A 91 11.57 6.94 -16.63
C GLN A 91 10.25 7.59 -16.18
N VAL A 92 9.13 6.96 -16.52
CA VAL A 92 7.82 7.36 -16.00
C VAL A 92 7.07 6.17 -15.43
N LYS A 93 6.35 6.40 -14.34
CA LYS A 93 5.50 5.43 -13.66
C LYS A 93 4.06 5.91 -13.69
N ILE A 94 3.17 5.12 -14.28
CA ILE A 94 1.77 5.48 -14.52
C ILE A 94 0.87 4.46 -13.82
N ALA A 95 0.09 4.91 -12.85
CA ALA A 95 -0.86 4.06 -12.13
C ALA A 95 -2.02 4.86 -11.55
N GLU A 96 -3.14 4.20 -11.31
CA GLU A 96 -4.21 4.77 -10.52
C GLU A 96 -4.00 4.59 -9.02
N THR A 97 -4.74 5.34 -8.19
CA THR A 97 -4.59 5.44 -6.72
C THR A 97 -4.36 4.09 -6.05
N GLU A 98 -5.14 3.06 -6.41
CA GLU A 98 -5.10 1.74 -5.76
C GLU A 98 -3.77 1.00 -5.95
N LYS A 99 -3.00 1.32 -6.99
CA LYS A 99 -1.71 0.69 -7.32
C LYS A 99 -0.54 1.67 -7.41
N TYR A 100 -0.78 2.95 -7.11
CA TYR A 100 0.26 3.96 -7.19
C TYR A 100 1.46 3.67 -6.27
N ALA A 101 1.19 3.35 -5.01
CA ALA A 101 2.25 3.01 -4.06
C ALA A 101 3.03 1.75 -4.48
N HIS A 102 2.38 0.78 -5.14
CA HIS A 102 3.06 -0.42 -5.64
C HIS A 102 4.08 -0.10 -6.72
N LEU A 103 3.72 0.81 -7.63
CA LEU A 103 4.59 1.20 -8.75
C LEU A 103 5.62 2.27 -8.38
N THR A 104 5.45 2.96 -7.26
CA THR A 104 6.35 4.02 -6.78
C THR A 104 7.14 3.58 -5.57
N PHE A 105 6.58 3.65 -4.39
CA PHE A 105 7.23 3.36 -3.11
C PHE A 105 7.79 1.93 -3.06
N PHE A 106 6.97 0.92 -3.33
CA PHE A 106 7.43 -0.48 -3.26
C PHE A 106 8.39 -0.84 -4.40
N PHE A 107 8.14 -0.34 -5.61
CA PHE A 107 9.04 -0.52 -6.74
C PHE A 107 10.42 0.12 -6.49
N ASN A 108 10.45 1.22 -5.72
CA ASN A 108 11.66 1.91 -5.30
C ASN A 108 12.22 1.40 -3.97
N SER A 109 11.93 0.14 -3.61
CA SER A 109 12.47 -0.50 -2.39
C SER A 109 12.19 0.31 -1.10
N GLY A 110 11.01 0.94 -1.01
CA GLY A 110 10.58 1.72 0.15
C GLY A 110 11.00 3.19 0.14
N LYS A 111 11.61 3.69 -0.93
CA LYS A 111 11.99 5.09 -1.06
C LYS A 111 10.82 5.93 -1.57
N GLN A 112 10.44 6.97 -0.80
CA GLN A 112 9.36 7.89 -1.17
C GLN A 112 9.78 8.86 -2.27
N ASP A 113 11.00 9.39 -2.19
CA ASP A 113 11.54 10.35 -3.15
C ASP A 113 11.72 9.73 -4.53
N THR A 114 11.60 10.55 -5.56
CA THR A 114 11.91 10.17 -6.93
C THR A 114 13.43 10.09 -7.14
N TYR A 115 13.84 9.27 -8.07
CA TYR A 115 15.20 9.32 -8.62
C TYR A 115 15.29 10.42 -9.67
N GLU A 116 16.49 10.89 -9.98
CA GLU A 116 16.71 11.84 -11.07
C GLU A 116 16.23 11.23 -12.38
N GLY A 117 15.45 11.99 -13.16
CA GLY A 117 14.81 11.49 -14.38
C GLY A 117 13.59 10.60 -14.18
N GLU A 118 13.07 10.45 -12.93
CA GLU A 118 11.84 9.72 -12.63
C GLU A 118 10.64 10.64 -12.52
N ASP A 119 9.68 10.48 -13.42
CA ASP A 119 8.36 11.10 -13.36
C ASP A 119 7.29 10.10 -12.88
N ARG A 120 6.26 10.62 -12.21
CA ARG A 120 5.15 9.84 -11.68
C ARG A 120 3.81 10.45 -12.10
N ILE A 121 2.98 9.66 -12.76
CA ILE A 121 1.64 10.06 -13.17
C ILE A 121 0.61 9.28 -12.37
N LEU A 122 -0.08 10.01 -11.48
CA LEU A 122 -1.18 9.47 -10.68
C LEU A 122 -2.52 9.74 -11.36
N ILE A 123 -3.29 8.70 -11.61
CA ILE A 123 -4.69 8.78 -12.01
C ILE A 123 -5.57 8.48 -10.79
N ASN A 124 -6.48 9.39 -10.44
CA ASN A 124 -7.36 9.16 -9.30
C ASN A 124 -8.37 8.06 -9.60
N SER A 125 -8.37 7.00 -8.78
CA SER A 125 -9.40 5.97 -8.81
C SER A 125 -10.75 6.54 -8.38
N GLU A 126 -11.83 6.11 -9.02
CA GLU A 126 -13.18 6.48 -8.61
C GLU A 126 -13.52 5.84 -7.26
N LYS A 127 -14.07 6.64 -6.34
CA LYS A 127 -14.52 6.13 -5.04
C LYS A 127 -15.86 5.41 -5.20
N MET A 128 -15.87 4.10 -4.97
CA MET A 128 -17.07 3.29 -5.06
C MET A 128 -17.09 2.16 -4.04
N ALA A 129 -18.27 1.64 -3.75
CA ALA A 129 -18.44 0.57 -2.76
C ALA A 129 -17.83 -0.77 -3.23
N SER A 130 -17.79 -1.01 -4.54
CA SER A 130 -17.17 -2.21 -5.13
C SER A 130 -16.75 -1.93 -6.57
N TYR A 131 -15.53 -2.28 -6.92
CA TYR A 131 -15.03 -2.17 -8.30
C TYR A 131 -15.67 -3.17 -9.28
N ALA A 132 -16.43 -4.16 -8.79
CA ALA A 132 -17.25 -5.01 -9.65
C ALA A 132 -18.31 -4.22 -10.45
N ASN A 133 -18.71 -3.01 -9.99
CA ASN A 133 -19.67 -2.17 -10.66
C ASN A 133 -19.08 -1.41 -11.87
N LYS A 134 -17.76 -1.27 -11.92
CA LYS A 134 -17.00 -0.63 -13.01
C LYS A 134 -15.67 -1.38 -13.19
N PRO A 135 -15.71 -2.57 -13.81
CA PRO A 135 -14.54 -3.46 -13.89
C PRO A 135 -13.34 -2.86 -14.62
N GLU A 136 -13.56 -1.98 -15.57
CA GLU A 136 -12.51 -1.27 -16.31
C GLU A 136 -11.73 -0.27 -15.44
N MET A 137 -12.30 0.16 -14.29
CA MET A 137 -11.70 1.16 -13.39
C MET A 137 -11.18 2.39 -14.15
N SER A 138 -9.88 2.71 -14.02
CA SER A 138 -9.24 3.82 -14.74
C SER A 138 -8.34 3.38 -15.90
N ALA A 139 -8.50 2.16 -16.42
CA ALA A 139 -7.63 1.59 -17.45
C ALA A 139 -7.56 2.45 -18.72
N GLU A 140 -8.69 3.04 -19.16
CA GLU A 140 -8.73 3.93 -20.30
C GLU A 140 -7.82 5.16 -20.12
N LYS A 141 -7.93 5.84 -18.98
CA LYS A 141 -7.11 7.02 -18.66
C LYS A 141 -5.62 6.67 -18.50
N ILE A 142 -5.32 5.49 -17.95
CA ILE A 142 -3.94 4.99 -17.87
C ILE A 142 -3.39 4.79 -19.28
N THR A 143 -4.19 4.18 -20.17
CA THR A 143 -3.81 3.95 -21.56
C THR A 143 -3.56 5.25 -22.30
N GLU A 144 -4.43 6.27 -22.15
CA GLU A 144 -4.22 7.60 -22.74
C GLU A 144 -2.88 8.20 -22.31
N LYS A 145 -2.58 8.18 -20.99
CA LYS A 145 -1.30 8.71 -20.48
C LYS A 145 -0.08 7.90 -20.91
N ALA A 146 -0.24 6.59 -21.08
CA ALA A 146 0.81 5.74 -21.59
C ALA A 146 1.11 6.05 -23.08
N LEU A 147 0.06 6.23 -23.89
CA LEU A 147 0.21 6.61 -25.29
C LEU A 147 0.86 7.99 -25.46
N GLU A 148 0.42 8.99 -24.66
CA GLU A 148 1.06 10.31 -24.64
C GLU A 148 2.56 10.20 -24.31
N ALA A 149 2.93 9.36 -23.33
CA ALA A 149 4.33 9.17 -22.93
C ALA A 149 5.16 8.49 -24.03
N ILE A 150 4.56 7.56 -24.79
CA ILE A 150 5.20 6.87 -25.91
C ILE A 150 5.36 7.82 -27.11
N GLU A 151 4.29 8.54 -27.49
CA GLU A 151 4.27 9.42 -28.66
C GLU A 151 5.22 10.62 -28.52
N ASN A 152 5.40 11.11 -27.30
CA ASN A 152 6.30 12.23 -27.02
C ASN A 152 7.78 11.83 -27.02
N ASP A 153 8.10 10.53 -27.04
CA ASP A 153 9.46 9.97 -27.09
C ASP A 153 10.44 10.60 -26.08
N GLN A 154 9.90 10.92 -24.87
CA GLN A 154 10.69 11.61 -23.84
C GLN A 154 11.22 10.68 -22.74
N TYR A 155 10.77 9.41 -22.72
CA TYR A 155 11.15 8.43 -21.71
C TYR A 155 11.80 7.21 -22.34
N ASP A 156 12.88 6.76 -21.70
CA ASP A 156 13.59 5.52 -22.06
C ASP A 156 12.92 4.29 -21.42
N PHE A 157 12.18 4.50 -20.33
CA PHE A 157 11.47 3.43 -19.61
C PHE A 157 10.10 3.89 -19.14
N ILE A 158 9.07 3.11 -19.44
CA ILE A 158 7.70 3.38 -19.05
C ILE A 158 7.18 2.19 -18.24
N ALA A 159 6.84 2.42 -16.97
CA ALA A 159 6.21 1.43 -16.11
C ALA A 159 4.73 1.76 -15.93
N ILE A 160 3.87 0.77 -16.16
CA ILE A 160 2.42 0.91 -16.07
C ILE A 160 1.86 -0.15 -15.14
N ASN A 161 0.89 0.22 -14.30
CA ASN A 161 0.11 -0.74 -13.55
C ASN A 161 -1.39 -0.53 -13.79
N PHE A 162 -2.04 -1.53 -14.37
CA PHE A 162 -3.49 -1.60 -14.50
C PHE A 162 -4.05 -2.31 -13.26
N ALA A 163 -4.78 -1.57 -12.43
CA ALA A 163 -5.28 -2.07 -11.14
C ALA A 163 -6.50 -2.99 -11.28
N ASN A 164 -7.21 -2.91 -12.39
CA ASN A 164 -8.54 -3.48 -12.57
C ASN A 164 -8.61 -5.00 -12.35
N CYS A 165 -7.75 -5.80 -12.94
CA CYS A 165 -7.80 -7.25 -12.77
C CYS A 165 -7.63 -7.69 -11.30
N ASP A 166 -6.70 -7.08 -10.57
CA ASP A 166 -6.49 -7.38 -9.15
C ASP A 166 -7.65 -6.89 -8.28
N MET A 167 -8.02 -5.62 -8.41
CA MET A 167 -9.04 -5.00 -7.57
C MET A 167 -10.43 -5.60 -7.78
N VAL A 168 -10.79 -5.88 -9.04
CA VAL A 168 -12.06 -6.53 -9.37
C VAL A 168 -12.05 -8.00 -8.97
N GLY A 169 -10.89 -8.69 -9.12
CA GLY A 169 -10.71 -10.06 -8.65
C GLY A 169 -11.01 -10.23 -7.16
N HIS A 170 -10.63 -9.26 -6.34
CA HIS A 170 -10.95 -9.24 -4.91
C HIS A 170 -12.46 -9.15 -4.60
N SER A 171 -13.30 -8.75 -5.54
CA SER A 171 -14.75 -8.72 -5.36
C SER A 171 -15.39 -10.12 -5.29
N GLY A 172 -14.75 -11.12 -5.85
CA GLY A 172 -15.29 -12.49 -5.99
C GLY A 172 -16.42 -12.60 -7.02
N VAL A 173 -16.68 -11.55 -7.81
CA VAL A 173 -17.73 -11.54 -8.86
C VAL A 173 -17.11 -11.96 -10.18
N LYS A 174 -17.35 -13.21 -10.59
CA LYS A 174 -16.74 -13.84 -11.76
C LYS A 174 -16.98 -13.06 -13.06
N GLU A 175 -18.21 -12.60 -13.27
CA GLU A 175 -18.62 -11.84 -14.46
C GLU A 175 -17.85 -10.51 -14.55
N ALA A 176 -17.66 -9.84 -13.42
CA ALA A 176 -16.88 -8.61 -13.36
C ALA A 176 -15.38 -8.86 -13.60
N ALA A 177 -14.83 -9.93 -13.01
CA ALA A 177 -13.43 -10.31 -13.21
C ALA A 177 -13.12 -10.69 -14.67
N ASN A 178 -14.08 -11.31 -15.37
CA ASN A 178 -13.92 -11.63 -16.80
C ASN A 178 -14.00 -10.39 -17.71
N LYS A 179 -14.62 -9.31 -17.22
CA LYS A 179 -14.75 -8.06 -17.96
C LYS A 179 -13.53 -7.13 -17.71
N ALA A 180 -12.92 -7.23 -16.53
CA ALA A 180 -11.74 -6.47 -16.13
C ALA A 180 -10.50 -6.85 -16.96
#